data_f156fd415b137aabbddd87d45a18c449
#
_entry.id   f156fd415b137aabbddd87d45a18c449
#
_cell.length_a   1.000
_cell.length_b   1.000
_cell.length_c   1.000
_cell.angle_alpha   90.00
_cell.angle_beta   90.00
_cell.angle_gamma   90.00
#
_symmetry.space_group_name_H-M   'P 1'
#
loop_
_entity.id
_entity.type
_entity.pdbx_description
1 polymer ?
#
loop_
_entity_poly.entity_id
_entity_poly.type
_entity_poly.pdbx_seq_one_letter_code
_entity_poly.pdbx_strand_id
1 'polypeptide(L)'
;MQEESLAASCLELPKDGTDWSMNILKSCKRIYTALLSLVLLLVWSAVAMAAAPDITADAAIVIDEATGQVLYEKNADKREYPASMTKMMTCLLGIQLMPPDAKVTISQAAASTEDLPLHIARGDVLTAEELMRGMMMVSDNGAAVAIAEHIDGSAAVFAERMNEKAQEIGMQSTHFANPNGLTDPNHYSTPHDMARLAQYAMKNPVFRDFVRQKERRVTWIAPSGKSLLAKNTNELLGRYE
;
A
#
# COMPACT_ATOMS: atom_id res chain seq x y z
N MET A 1 -2.64 -44.09 97.48
CA MET A 1 -1.30 -44.06 96.87
C MET A 1 -1.47 -44.33 95.42
N GLN A 2 -1.58 -43.33 94.67
CA GLN A 2 -1.31 -43.14 93.22
C GLN A 2 -2.14 -42.02 92.64
N GLU A 3 -1.94 -40.85 93.18
CA GLU A 3 -2.20 -39.59 92.53
C GLU A 3 -0.84 -38.96 92.41
N GLU A 4 -0.36 -38.75 91.22
CA GLU A 4 0.70 -37.86 90.77
C GLU A 4 1.39 -38.47 89.58
N SER A 5 0.80 -38.34 88.42
CA SER A 5 1.54 -38.42 87.13
C SER A 5 0.66 -38.05 85.96
N LEU A 6 0.00 -36.92 85.99
CA LEU A 6 -0.75 -36.45 84.84
C LEU A 6 -0.71 -34.89 84.73
N ALA A 7 0.49 -34.37 84.95
CA ALA A 7 0.66 -32.92 84.77
C ALA A 7 2.07 -32.57 84.31
N ALA A 8 2.49 -33.07 83.17
CA ALA A 8 3.66 -32.53 82.46
C ALA A 8 3.71 -32.94 80.96
N SER A 9 2.61 -32.78 80.23
CA SER A 9 2.72 -32.65 78.81
C SER A 9 2.39 -31.20 78.45
N CYS A 10 3.21 -30.32 78.97
CA CYS A 10 3.23 -28.93 78.55
C CYS A 10 3.68 -28.87 77.08
N LEU A 11 2.85 -28.21 76.30
CA LEU A 11 3.17 -27.72 75.00
C LEU A 11 4.66 -27.37 74.84
N GLU A 12 5.41 -28.17 74.17
CA GLU A 12 6.67 -27.73 73.58
C GLU A 12 6.31 -26.83 72.42
N LEU A 13 6.27 -25.52 72.67
CA LEU A 13 6.31 -24.50 71.59
C LEU A 13 7.66 -24.70 70.88
N PRO A 14 7.64 -24.74 69.55
CA PRO A 14 8.90 -24.90 68.82
C PRO A 14 9.77 -23.66 69.09
N LYS A 15 11.00 -23.94 69.58
CA LYS A 15 12.01 -22.95 70.01
C LYS A 15 12.62 -22.15 68.83
N ASP A 16 12.06 -22.23 67.64
CA ASP A 16 12.60 -21.59 66.43
C ASP A 16 11.70 -20.48 65.93
N GLY A 17 11.51 -19.42 66.78
CA GLY A 17 10.80 -18.21 66.38
C GLY A 17 11.43 -17.43 65.22
N THR A 18 12.56 -17.92 64.70
CA THR A 18 13.27 -17.27 63.58
C THR A 18 12.88 -17.79 62.20
N ASP A 19 12.31 -18.97 62.09
CA ASP A 19 12.02 -19.58 60.76
C ASP A 19 10.69 -19.12 60.18
N TRP A 20 9.69 -18.83 61.03
CA TRP A 20 8.40 -18.30 60.57
C TRP A 20 8.49 -16.88 60.02
N SER A 21 9.26 -16.02 60.67
CA SER A 21 9.45 -14.65 60.25
C SER A 21 10.21 -14.55 58.92
N MET A 22 11.24 -15.42 58.75
CA MET A 22 12.01 -15.48 57.51
C MET A 22 11.20 -16.03 56.32
N ASN A 23 10.33 -17.01 56.57
CA ASN A 23 9.48 -17.57 55.51
C ASN A 23 8.37 -16.58 55.08
N ILE A 24 7.80 -15.84 56.01
CA ILE A 24 6.87 -14.76 55.72
C ILE A 24 7.57 -13.65 54.91
N LEU A 25 8.77 -13.22 55.31
CA LEU A 25 9.55 -12.21 54.56
C LEU A 25 9.94 -12.68 53.17
N LYS A 26 10.31 -13.94 52.99
CA LYS A 26 10.60 -14.53 51.66
C LYS A 26 9.35 -14.59 50.78
N SER A 27 8.20 -14.96 51.37
CA SER A 27 6.90 -14.96 50.64
C SER A 27 6.44 -13.55 50.26
N CYS A 28 6.56 -12.59 51.17
CA CYS A 28 6.25 -11.18 50.89
C CYS A 28 7.15 -10.59 49.78
N LYS A 29 8.46 -10.90 49.81
CA LYS A 29 9.38 -10.50 48.72
C LYS A 29 9.00 -11.11 47.39
N ARG A 30 8.62 -12.38 47.32
CA ARG A 30 8.18 -13.05 46.07
C ARG A 30 6.89 -12.43 45.51
N ILE A 31 5.92 -12.15 46.39
CA ILE A 31 4.66 -11.46 45.99
C ILE A 31 4.94 -10.04 45.48
N TYR A 32 5.80 -9.30 46.21
CA TYR A 32 6.18 -7.96 45.81
C TYR A 32 6.92 -7.91 44.46
N THR A 33 7.87 -8.84 44.23
CA THR A 33 8.57 -8.94 42.95
C THR A 33 7.64 -9.37 41.82
N ALA A 34 6.69 -10.29 42.07
CA ALA A 34 5.68 -10.69 41.08
C ALA A 34 4.73 -9.54 40.72
N LEU A 35 4.27 -8.78 41.71
CA LEU A 35 3.44 -7.58 41.50
C LEU A 35 4.20 -6.48 40.75
N LEU A 36 5.45 -6.24 41.09
CA LEU A 36 6.30 -5.28 40.44
C LEU A 36 6.55 -5.66 38.96
N SER A 37 6.81 -6.96 38.71
CA SER A 37 6.97 -7.48 37.35
C SER A 37 5.69 -7.35 36.54
N LEU A 38 4.53 -7.63 37.16
CA LEU A 38 3.22 -7.46 36.50
C LEU A 38 2.95 -6.00 36.16
N VAL A 39 3.24 -5.07 37.07
CA VAL A 39 3.11 -3.64 36.84
C VAL A 39 4.04 -3.15 35.74
N LEU A 40 5.29 -3.61 35.73
CA LEU A 40 6.27 -3.31 34.67
C LEU A 40 5.81 -3.86 33.31
N LEU A 41 5.24 -5.07 33.25
CA LEU A 41 4.65 -5.64 32.05
C LEU A 41 3.43 -4.84 31.57
N LEU A 42 2.56 -4.40 32.48
CA LEU A 42 1.40 -3.56 32.18
C LEU A 42 1.81 -2.16 31.72
N VAL A 43 2.86 -1.59 32.30
CA VAL A 43 3.42 -0.28 31.87
C VAL A 43 4.10 -0.39 30.52
N TRP A 44 4.76 -1.51 30.22
CA TRP A 44 5.38 -1.75 28.91
C TRP A 44 4.36 -2.02 27.80
N SER A 45 3.20 -2.59 28.12
CA SER A 45 2.09 -2.73 27.16
C SER A 45 1.34 -1.41 26.92
N ALA A 46 1.55 -0.37 27.73
CA ALA A 46 1.09 1.00 27.48
C ALA A 46 2.02 1.80 26.55
N VAL A 47 2.96 1.13 25.84
CA VAL A 47 3.84 1.79 24.85
C VAL A 47 3.02 2.35 23.71
N ALA A 48 2.87 3.66 23.81
CA ALA A 48 2.72 4.58 22.68
C ALA A 48 1.80 4.10 21.54
N MET A 49 0.52 4.12 21.76
CA MET A 49 -0.38 4.47 20.64
C MET A 49 -0.06 5.93 20.28
N ALA A 50 0.94 6.12 19.42
CA ALA A 50 1.10 7.39 18.74
C ALA A 50 -0.26 7.72 18.12
N ALA A 51 -0.80 8.91 18.44
CA ALA A 51 -2.05 9.33 17.86
C ALA A 51 -1.92 9.23 16.34
N ALA A 52 -2.87 8.56 15.70
CA ALA A 52 -2.89 8.46 14.25
C ALA A 52 -2.87 9.88 13.67
N PRO A 53 -2.10 10.12 12.59
CA PRO A 53 -2.04 11.45 11.99
C PRO A 53 -3.44 11.88 11.54
N ASP A 54 -3.81 13.11 11.82
CA ASP A 54 -5.03 13.70 11.27
C ASP A 54 -4.75 14.12 9.82
N ILE A 55 -5.47 13.49 8.88
CA ILE A 55 -5.35 13.76 7.45
C ILE A 55 -6.67 14.25 6.88
N THR A 56 -6.60 15.14 5.90
CA THR A 56 -7.77 15.74 5.24
C THR A 56 -8.43 14.80 4.21
N ALA A 57 -7.74 13.74 3.78
CA ALA A 57 -8.32 12.77 2.85
C ALA A 57 -9.51 12.03 3.48
N ASP A 58 -10.55 11.79 2.69
CA ASP A 58 -11.73 11.03 3.12
C ASP A 58 -11.43 9.55 3.35
N ALA A 59 -10.56 8.97 2.54
CA ALA A 59 -10.14 7.59 2.63
C ALA A 59 -8.64 7.47 2.33
N ALA A 60 -7.92 6.62 3.06
CA ALA A 60 -6.49 6.43 2.89
C ALA A 60 -6.04 5.09 3.46
N ILE A 61 -4.91 4.60 2.97
CA ILE A 61 -4.18 3.45 3.53
C ILE A 61 -2.68 3.65 3.35
N VAL A 62 -1.92 3.16 4.30
CA VAL A 62 -0.46 3.00 4.20
C VAL A 62 -0.13 1.56 4.55
N ILE A 63 0.60 0.90 3.68
CA ILE A 63 1.07 -0.48 3.89
C ILE A 63 2.58 -0.55 3.82
N ASP A 64 3.15 -1.51 4.50
CA ASP A 64 4.52 -1.96 4.23
C ASP A 64 4.53 -2.76 2.92
N GLU A 65 5.33 -2.35 1.94
CA GLU A 65 5.36 -2.96 0.60
C GLU A 65 5.75 -4.44 0.66
N ALA A 66 6.73 -4.78 1.50
CA ALA A 66 7.30 -6.13 1.53
C ALA A 66 6.37 -7.14 2.17
N THR A 67 5.70 -6.76 3.26
CA THR A 67 4.87 -7.65 4.07
C THR A 67 3.37 -7.52 3.80
N GLY A 68 2.92 -6.38 3.26
CA GLY A 68 1.51 -6.03 3.13
C GLY A 68 0.86 -5.59 4.45
N GLN A 69 1.65 -5.45 5.53
CA GLN A 69 1.13 -5.00 6.82
C GLN A 69 0.54 -3.60 6.70
N VAL A 70 -0.69 -3.42 7.18
CA VAL A 70 -1.32 -2.10 7.28
C VAL A 70 -0.67 -1.33 8.42
N LEU A 71 -0.09 -0.18 8.09
CA LEU A 71 0.55 0.74 9.03
C LEU A 71 -0.39 1.87 9.46
N TYR A 72 -1.29 2.27 8.57
CA TYR A 72 -2.33 3.27 8.81
C TYR A 72 -3.49 3.05 7.87
N GLU A 73 -4.72 3.28 8.35
CA GLU A 73 -5.90 3.26 7.50
C GLU A 73 -6.96 4.26 7.99
N LYS A 74 -7.70 4.81 7.04
CA LYS A 74 -8.89 5.64 7.25
C LYS A 74 -9.88 5.29 6.16
N ASN A 75 -11.05 4.74 6.52
CA ASN A 75 -12.09 4.34 5.58
C ASN A 75 -11.55 3.49 4.41
N ALA A 76 -10.63 2.54 4.69
CA ALA A 76 -9.86 1.83 3.66
C ALA A 76 -10.71 0.99 2.71
N ASP A 77 -11.93 0.62 3.10
CA ASP A 77 -12.89 -0.14 2.29
C ASP A 77 -14.00 0.74 1.66
N LYS A 78 -13.92 2.06 1.87
CA LYS A 78 -14.86 2.99 1.24
C LYS A 78 -14.61 3.04 -0.26
N ARG A 79 -15.66 2.87 -1.06
CA ARG A 79 -15.59 3.05 -2.51
C ARG A 79 -15.44 4.53 -2.84
N GLU A 80 -14.43 4.82 -3.63
CA GLU A 80 -14.11 6.16 -4.12
C GLU A 80 -13.71 6.09 -5.59
N TYR A 81 -13.67 7.23 -6.25
CA TYR A 81 -13.10 7.33 -7.59
C TYR A 81 -11.58 7.25 -7.49
N PRO A 82 -10.92 6.24 -8.10
CA PRO A 82 -9.46 6.11 -8.01
C PRO A 82 -8.71 7.17 -8.82
N ALA A 83 -9.41 7.89 -9.71
CA ALA A 83 -8.82 8.87 -10.62
C ALA A 83 -7.58 8.29 -11.34
N SER A 84 -6.53 9.06 -11.50
CA SER A 84 -5.32 8.66 -12.22
C SER A 84 -4.53 7.51 -11.60
N MET A 85 -4.84 7.07 -10.39
CA MET A 85 -4.29 5.81 -9.86
C MET A 85 -4.66 4.59 -10.73
N THR A 86 -5.75 4.67 -11.48
CA THR A 86 -6.16 3.71 -12.51
C THR A 86 -5.02 3.35 -13.47
N LYS A 87 -4.18 4.33 -13.84
CA LYS A 87 -3.07 4.15 -14.77
C LYS A 87 -2.01 3.15 -14.28
N MET A 88 -1.99 2.82 -12.98
CA MET A 88 -1.15 1.72 -12.48
C MET A 88 -1.57 0.38 -13.11
N MET A 89 -2.88 0.10 -13.23
CA MET A 89 -3.39 -1.10 -13.87
C MET A 89 -3.10 -1.09 -15.38
N THR A 90 -3.31 0.06 -16.04
CA THR A 90 -3.02 0.23 -17.47
C THR A 90 -1.53 0.01 -17.76
N CYS A 91 -0.65 0.58 -16.94
CA CYS A 91 0.79 0.39 -17.08
C CYS A 91 1.21 -1.06 -16.83
N LEU A 92 0.67 -1.70 -15.80
CA LEU A 92 0.94 -3.10 -15.47
C LEU A 92 0.58 -4.02 -16.64
N LEU A 93 -0.61 -3.87 -17.19
CA LEU A 93 -1.06 -4.65 -18.36
C LEU A 93 -0.23 -4.32 -19.61
N GLY A 94 0.10 -3.06 -19.83
CA GLY A 94 0.98 -2.64 -20.92
C GLY A 94 2.35 -3.34 -20.85
N ILE A 95 2.97 -3.38 -19.67
CA ILE A 95 4.26 -4.08 -19.45
C ILE A 95 4.12 -5.59 -19.69
N GLN A 96 3.00 -6.20 -19.33
CA GLN A 96 2.79 -7.63 -19.46
C GLN A 96 2.46 -8.09 -20.88
N LEU A 97 1.81 -7.24 -21.68
CA LEU A 97 1.21 -7.63 -22.96
C LEU A 97 1.90 -7.03 -24.19
N MET A 98 2.72 -5.99 -24.01
CA MET A 98 3.38 -5.30 -25.12
C MET A 98 4.90 -5.47 -25.06
N PRO A 99 5.56 -5.80 -26.19
CA PRO A 99 7.00 -5.60 -26.30
C PRO A 99 7.36 -4.11 -26.05
N PRO A 100 8.46 -3.81 -25.37
CA PRO A 100 8.81 -2.42 -25.01
C PRO A 100 9.06 -1.52 -26.24
N ASP A 101 9.49 -2.11 -27.34
CA ASP A 101 9.77 -1.45 -28.63
C ASP A 101 8.56 -1.46 -29.60
N ALA A 102 7.41 -2.03 -29.20
CA ALA A 102 6.19 -1.97 -30.01
C ALA A 102 5.84 -0.53 -30.37
N LYS A 103 5.49 -0.29 -31.63
CA LYS A 103 5.15 1.04 -32.13
C LYS A 103 3.67 1.30 -31.90
N VAL A 104 3.36 2.22 -31.03
CA VAL A 104 2.00 2.65 -30.71
C VAL A 104 1.69 3.92 -31.50
N THR A 105 0.67 3.88 -32.36
CA THR A 105 0.18 5.05 -33.08
C THR A 105 -0.97 5.68 -32.32
N ILE A 106 -0.89 6.99 -32.10
CA ILE A 106 -1.92 7.75 -31.40
C ILE A 106 -3.14 7.92 -32.30
N SER A 107 -4.26 7.39 -31.86
CA SER A 107 -5.56 7.50 -32.54
C SER A 107 -6.18 8.89 -32.39
N GLN A 108 -7.28 9.15 -33.11
CA GLN A 108 -8.08 10.34 -32.87
C GLN A 108 -8.71 10.33 -31.48
N ALA A 109 -9.20 9.19 -31.00
CA ALA A 109 -9.81 9.09 -29.67
C ALA A 109 -8.80 9.42 -28.57
N ALA A 110 -7.60 8.81 -28.62
CA ALA A 110 -6.52 9.11 -27.69
C ALA A 110 -6.11 10.60 -27.71
N ALA A 111 -5.97 11.19 -28.91
CA ALA A 111 -5.60 12.59 -29.08
C ALA A 111 -6.70 13.60 -28.71
N SER A 112 -7.95 13.15 -28.56
CA SER A 112 -9.09 13.98 -28.17
C SER A 112 -9.49 13.79 -26.70
N THR A 113 -8.74 13.00 -25.95
CA THR A 113 -8.94 12.82 -24.51
C THR A 113 -8.56 14.10 -23.76
N GLU A 114 -9.20 14.37 -22.63
CA GLU A 114 -8.85 15.48 -21.76
C GLU A 114 -7.49 15.25 -21.10
N ASP A 115 -6.79 16.33 -20.73
CA ASP A 115 -5.50 16.30 -19.99
C ASP A 115 -4.42 15.47 -20.68
N LEU A 116 -3.77 16.09 -21.67
CA LEU A 116 -2.68 15.52 -22.47
C LEU A 116 -1.33 16.21 -22.20
N PRO A 117 -0.72 16.06 -21.01
CA PRO A 117 0.55 16.73 -20.67
C PRO A 117 1.73 16.32 -21.56
N LEU A 118 1.65 15.17 -22.24
CA LEU A 118 2.65 14.76 -23.23
C LEU A 118 2.46 15.48 -24.58
N HIS A 119 1.38 16.21 -24.76
CA HIS A 119 1.05 16.86 -26.04
C HIS A 119 1.07 15.89 -27.23
N ILE A 120 0.54 14.68 -27.02
CA ILE A 120 0.36 13.70 -28.07
C ILE A 120 -0.71 14.16 -29.06
N ALA A 121 -0.49 13.89 -30.32
CA ALA A 121 -1.41 14.25 -31.40
C ALA A 121 -1.75 13.02 -32.25
N ARG A 122 -2.89 13.06 -32.94
CA ARG A 122 -3.28 12.01 -33.90
C ARG A 122 -2.13 11.74 -34.89
N GLY A 123 -1.78 10.47 -35.02
CA GLY A 123 -0.71 10.03 -35.94
C GLY A 123 0.68 10.09 -35.38
N ASP A 124 0.86 10.63 -34.16
CA ASP A 124 2.12 10.47 -33.41
C ASP A 124 2.41 8.99 -33.21
N VAL A 125 3.68 8.62 -33.24
CA VAL A 125 4.13 7.25 -32.97
C VAL A 125 5.22 7.26 -31.90
N LEU A 126 5.01 6.49 -30.83
CA LEU A 126 5.98 6.26 -29.78
C LEU A 126 6.23 4.76 -29.61
N THR A 127 7.33 4.39 -28.95
CA THR A 127 7.44 3.03 -28.44
C THR A 127 6.48 2.83 -27.26
N ALA A 128 6.07 1.59 -27.02
CA ALA A 128 5.25 1.23 -25.87
C ALA A 128 5.92 1.66 -24.55
N GLU A 129 7.23 1.47 -24.44
CA GLU A 129 7.99 1.89 -23.27
C GLU A 129 7.94 3.40 -23.05
N GLU A 130 8.23 4.20 -24.07
CA GLU A 130 8.21 5.67 -23.97
C GLU A 130 6.83 6.19 -23.63
N LEU A 131 5.77 5.60 -24.21
CA LEU A 131 4.39 5.98 -23.95
C LEU A 131 3.96 5.63 -22.52
N MET A 132 4.23 4.41 -22.04
CA MET A 132 3.91 4.00 -20.67
C MET A 132 4.69 4.82 -19.65
N ARG A 133 5.97 5.06 -19.91
CA ARG A 133 6.84 5.85 -19.02
C ARG A 133 6.33 7.29 -18.91
N GLY A 134 6.05 7.91 -20.05
CA GLY A 134 5.47 9.25 -20.08
C GLY A 134 4.11 9.33 -19.36
N MET A 135 3.20 8.37 -19.64
CA MET A 135 1.92 8.25 -18.95
C MET A 135 2.07 8.23 -17.42
N MET A 136 2.98 7.42 -16.90
CA MET A 136 3.17 7.30 -15.44
C MET A 136 3.83 8.53 -14.81
N MET A 137 4.67 9.26 -15.55
CA MET A 137 5.36 10.43 -15.02
C MET A 137 4.48 11.68 -14.95
N VAL A 138 3.69 11.93 -15.98
CA VAL A 138 2.89 13.16 -16.10
C VAL A 138 1.39 12.90 -16.12
N SER A 139 0.96 11.66 -15.95
CA SER A 139 -0.45 11.25 -15.85
C SER A 139 -1.27 11.52 -17.13
N ASP A 140 -0.69 11.31 -18.31
CA ASP A 140 -1.35 11.56 -19.60
C ASP A 140 -2.51 10.60 -19.86
N ASN A 141 -3.71 11.13 -20.06
CA ASN A 141 -4.94 10.33 -20.25
C ASN A 141 -5.00 9.70 -21.65
N GLY A 142 -4.57 10.42 -22.67
CA GLY A 142 -4.56 9.92 -24.05
C GLY A 142 -3.55 8.79 -24.24
N ALA A 143 -2.41 8.84 -23.55
CA ALA A 143 -1.44 7.74 -23.54
C ALA A 143 -2.07 6.45 -22.99
N ALA A 144 -2.89 6.54 -21.93
CA ALA A 144 -3.61 5.39 -21.39
C ALA A 144 -4.61 4.82 -22.41
N VAL A 145 -5.35 5.68 -23.11
CA VAL A 145 -6.27 5.26 -24.19
C VAL A 145 -5.49 4.59 -25.33
N ALA A 146 -4.38 5.18 -25.76
CA ALA A 146 -3.58 4.62 -26.87
C ALA A 146 -3.00 3.24 -26.52
N ILE A 147 -2.58 3.03 -25.28
CA ILE A 147 -2.14 1.71 -24.79
C ILE A 147 -3.29 0.70 -24.84
N ALA A 148 -4.46 1.09 -24.34
CA ALA A 148 -5.66 0.26 -24.35
C ALA A 148 -6.10 -0.14 -25.75
N GLU A 149 -6.15 0.81 -26.69
CA GLU A 149 -6.48 0.57 -28.09
C GLU A 149 -5.46 -0.30 -28.79
N HIS A 150 -4.18 -0.16 -28.48
CA HIS A 150 -3.13 -0.99 -29.06
C HIS A 150 -3.22 -2.45 -28.63
N ILE A 151 -3.60 -2.71 -27.37
CA ILE A 151 -3.69 -4.08 -26.82
C ILE A 151 -4.98 -4.77 -27.26
N ASP A 152 -6.14 -4.11 -27.08
CA ASP A 152 -7.46 -4.71 -27.22
C ASP A 152 -8.35 -4.05 -28.28
N GLY A 153 -7.82 -3.11 -29.05
CA GLY A 153 -8.55 -2.42 -30.11
C GLY A 153 -9.51 -1.33 -29.62
N SER A 154 -9.85 -1.31 -28.33
CA SER A 154 -10.68 -0.24 -27.73
C SER A 154 -10.48 -0.11 -26.24
N ALA A 155 -10.74 1.09 -25.71
CA ALA A 155 -10.71 1.35 -24.26
C ALA A 155 -11.75 0.51 -23.49
N ALA A 156 -12.89 0.20 -24.08
CA ALA A 156 -13.95 -0.58 -23.44
C ALA A 156 -13.53 -2.05 -23.23
N VAL A 157 -13.02 -2.71 -24.27
CA VAL A 157 -12.52 -4.10 -24.17
C VAL A 157 -11.33 -4.18 -23.23
N PHE A 158 -10.45 -3.20 -23.26
CA PHE A 158 -9.34 -3.13 -22.32
C PHE A 158 -9.81 -2.97 -20.86
N ALA A 159 -10.90 -2.21 -20.60
CA ALA A 159 -11.49 -2.10 -19.27
C ALA A 159 -12.01 -3.45 -18.75
N GLU A 160 -12.55 -4.32 -19.61
CA GLU A 160 -12.91 -5.69 -19.23
C GLU A 160 -11.67 -6.47 -18.78
N ARG A 161 -10.58 -6.41 -19.52
CA ARG A 161 -9.28 -7.00 -19.15
C ARG A 161 -8.74 -6.45 -17.84
N MET A 162 -8.88 -5.13 -17.60
CA MET A 162 -8.51 -4.52 -16.31
C MET A 162 -9.29 -5.13 -15.15
N ASN A 163 -10.58 -5.39 -15.34
CA ASN A 163 -11.45 -6.01 -14.33
C ASN A 163 -11.10 -7.49 -14.10
N GLU A 164 -10.77 -8.23 -15.16
CA GLU A 164 -10.26 -9.60 -15.02
C GLU A 164 -8.96 -9.63 -14.20
N LYS A 165 -8.01 -8.74 -14.50
CA LYS A 165 -6.77 -8.62 -13.74
C LYS A 165 -7.03 -8.18 -12.30
N ALA A 166 -7.96 -7.27 -12.06
CA ALA A 166 -8.36 -6.87 -10.72
C ALA A 166 -8.85 -8.05 -9.88
N GLN A 167 -9.69 -8.91 -10.45
CA GLN A 167 -10.15 -10.14 -9.81
C GLN A 167 -9.00 -11.11 -9.54
N GLU A 168 -8.11 -11.32 -10.53
CA GLU A 168 -6.92 -12.20 -10.40
C GLU A 168 -6.04 -11.80 -9.21
N ILE A 169 -5.80 -10.50 -9.02
CA ILE A 169 -4.98 -10.01 -7.91
C ILE A 169 -5.77 -9.75 -6.63
N GLY A 170 -7.08 -10.05 -6.62
CA GLY A 170 -7.94 -10.02 -5.44
C GLY A 170 -8.50 -8.65 -5.08
N MET A 171 -8.67 -7.72 -6.04
CA MET A 171 -9.36 -6.44 -5.86
C MET A 171 -10.88 -6.66 -5.92
N GLN A 172 -11.50 -6.91 -4.76
CA GLN A 172 -12.91 -7.36 -4.70
C GLN A 172 -13.94 -6.22 -4.73
N SER A 173 -13.49 -4.99 -4.49
CA SER A 173 -14.35 -3.80 -4.42
C SER A 173 -13.99 -2.77 -5.49
N THR A 174 -13.49 -3.25 -6.64
CA THR A 174 -13.01 -2.41 -7.74
C THR A 174 -13.74 -2.73 -9.04
N HIS A 175 -14.04 -1.69 -9.81
CA HIS A 175 -14.50 -1.80 -11.18
C HIS A 175 -13.90 -0.67 -12.01
N PHE A 176 -13.18 -1.02 -13.06
CA PHE A 176 -12.60 -0.10 -14.02
C PHE A 176 -13.54 0.04 -15.23
N ALA A 177 -13.95 1.25 -15.53
CA ALA A 177 -14.76 1.58 -16.72
C ALA A 177 -13.92 2.16 -17.87
N ASN A 178 -12.68 2.60 -17.58
CA ASN A 178 -11.78 3.19 -18.58
C ASN A 178 -10.31 3.02 -18.14
N PRO A 179 -9.33 3.22 -19.06
CA PRO A 179 -7.90 3.00 -18.77
C PRO A 179 -7.20 4.18 -18.08
N ASN A 180 -7.83 5.36 -18.00
CA ASN A 180 -7.17 6.60 -17.58
C ASN A 180 -7.63 7.13 -16.21
N GLY A 181 -8.82 6.72 -15.73
CA GLY A 181 -9.39 7.17 -14.47
C GLY A 181 -10.24 8.44 -14.57
N LEU A 182 -10.67 8.83 -15.77
CA LEU A 182 -11.69 9.86 -15.91
C LEU A 182 -13.00 9.42 -15.27
N THR A 183 -13.76 10.38 -14.79
CA THR A 183 -14.95 10.12 -13.97
C THR A 183 -16.02 9.35 -14.77
N ASP A 184 -16.43 8.23 -14.24
CA ASP A 184 -17.55 7.41 -14.68
C ASP A 184 -18.25 6.84 -13.44
N PRO A 185 -19.59 6.82 -13.37
CA PRO A 185 -20.32 6.29 -12.20
C PRO A 185 -19.98 4.84 -11.86
N ASN A 186 -19.55 4.07 -12.86
CA ASN A 186 -19.16 2.67 -12.71
C ASN A 186 -17.64 2.49 -12.47
N HIS A 187 -16.87 3.58 -12.40
CA HIS A 187 -15.42 3.55 -12.18
C HIS A 187 -15.11 3.80 -10.71
N TYR A 188 -14.88 2.75 -9.94
CA TYR A 188 -14.63 2.86 -8.51
C TYR A 188 -13.59 1.86 -8.02
N SER A 189 -13.00 2.17 -6.89
CA SER A 189 -12.11 1.29 -6.14
C SER A 189 -12.14 1.63 -4.65
N THR A 190 -11.30 0.98 -3.86
CA THR A 190 -11.07 1.30 -2.45
C THR A 190 -9.59 1.54 -2.19
N PRO A 191 -9.20 2.28 -1.15
CA PRO A 191 -7.79 2.37 -0.75
C PRO A 191 -7.13 0.99 -0.59
N HIS A 192 -7.82 0.03 -0.01
CA HIS A 192 -7.33 -1.34 0.17
C HIS A 192 -6.98 -2.01 -1.18
N ASP A 193 -7.90 -1.96 -2.15
CA ASP A 193 -7.68 -2.57 -3.46
C ASP A 193 -6.58 -1.84 -4.23
N MET A 194 -6.52 -0.50 -4.15
CA MET A 194 -5.46 0.27 -4.79
C MET A 194 -4.08 0.02 -4.17
N ALA A 195 -3.99 -0.19 -2.84
CA ALA A 195 -2.76 -0.60 -2.19
C ALA A 195 -2.31 -2.00 -2.65
N ARG A 196 -3.26 -2.93 -2.81
CA ARG A 196 -3.01 -4.27 -3.35
C ARG A 196 -2.47 -4.22 -4.77
N LEU A 197 -3.08 -3.40 -5.64
CA LEU A 197 -2.58 -3.15 -6.99
C LEU A 197 -1.16 -2.59 -6.97
N ALA A 198 -0.91 -1.56 -6.15
CA ALA A 198 0.40 -0.95 -6.02
C ALA A 198 1.46 -1.98 -5.56
N GLN A 199 1.16 -2.76 -4.52
CA GLN A 199 2.04 -3.81 -4.03
C GLN A 199 2.34 -4.87 -5.11
N TYR A 200 1.32 -5.28 -5.86
CA TYR A 200 1.50 -6.24 -6.95
C TYR A 200 2.36 -5.65 -8.08
N ALA A 201 2.08 -4.42 -8.52
CA ALA A 201 2.81 -3.75 -9.59
C ALA A 201 4.29 -3.49 -9.21
N MET A 202 4.56 -3.13 -7.96
CA MET A 202 5.93 -2.89 -7.45
C MET A 202 6.81 -4.14 -7.43
N LYS A 203 6.25 -5.35 -7.54
CA LYS A 203 7.05 -6.57 -7.74
C LYS A 203 7.69 -6.62 -9.14
N ASN A 204 7.13 -5.88 -10.10
CA ASN A 204 7.66 -5.83 -11.46
C ASN A 204 8.80 -4.78 -11.54
N PRO A 205 10.04 -5.18 -11.92
CA PRO A 205 11.18 -4.26 -11.94
C PRO A 205 11.03 -3.15 -12.98
N VAL A 206 10.33 -3.39 -14.09
CA VAL A 206 10.06 -2.36 -15.12
C VAL A 206 9.10 -1.30 -14.60
N PHE A 207 8.02 -1.72 -13.93
CA PHE A 207 7.09 -0.79 -13.28
C PHE A 207 7.81 0.07 -12.24
N ARG A 208 8.61 -0.56 -11.39
CA ARG A 208 9.42 0.13 -10.37
C ARG A 208 10.38 1.13 -11.00
N ASP A 209 11.01 0.79 -12.13
CA ASP A 209 11.87 1.72 -12.86
C ASP A 209 11.09 2.93 -13.40
N PHE A 210 9.87 2.74 -13.89
CA PHE A 210 9.06 3.84 -14.42
C PHE A 210 8.69 4.86 -13.33
N VAL A 211 8.21 4.38 -12.18
CA VAL A 211 7.68 5.26 -11.13
C VAL A 211 8.76 5.98 -10.30
N ARG A 212 10.01 5.48 -10.27
CA ARG A 212 11.10 6.08 -9.49
C ARG A 212 11.78 7.27 -10.17
N GLN A 213 11.54 7.49 -11.46
CA GLN A 213 12.25 8.52 -12.23
C GLN A 213 11.73 9.92 -11.89
N LYS A 214 12.63 10.83 -11.56
CA LYS A 214 12.31 12.23 -11.26
C LYS A 214 11.99 13.01 -12.52
N GLU A 215 12.80 12.82 -13.57
CA GLU A 215 12.61 13.41 -14.90
C GLU A 215 13.18 12.51 -15.97
N ARG A 216 12.59 12.55 -17.16
CA ARG A 216 13.07 11.84 -18.32
C ARG A 216 12.63 12.56 -19.61
N ARG A 217 13.48 12.50 -20.63
CA ARG A 217 13.10 12.92 -21.98
C ARG A 217 12.36 11.78 -22.67
N VAL A 218 11.07 12.01 -22.94
CA VAL A 218 10.22 11.14 -23.77
C VAL A 218 10.44 11.51 -25.22
N THR A 219 10.61 10.52 -26.11
CA THR A 219 10.93 10.70 -27.52
C THR A 219 9.91 10.03 -28.42
N TRP A 220 9.62 10.65 -29.56
CA TRP A 220 8.70 10.14 -30.58
C TRP A 220 9.48 9.47 -31.70
N ILE A 221 8.94 8.41 -32.26
CA ILE A 221 9.39 7.82 -33.53
C ILE A 221 8.93 8.74 -34.66
N ALA A 222 7.66 9.16 -34.62
CA ALA A 222 7.09 10.10 -35.55
C ALA A 222 6.17 11.10 -34.80
N PRO A 223 6.25 12.42 -35.10
CA PRO A 223 7.24 13.02 -36.03
C PRO A 223 8.66 12.93 -35.47
N SER A 224 9.63 12.70 -36.35
CA SER A 224 11.04 12.63 -35.98
C SER A 224 11.52 13.94 -35.35
N GLY A 225 12.31 13.82 -34.27
CA GLY A 225 12.84 14.97 -33.52
C GLY A 225 11.89 15.53 -32.47
N LYS A 226 10.61 15.10 -32.41
CA LYS A 226 9.71 15.47 -31.30
C LYS A 226 10.19 14.82 -30.01
N SER A 227 10.32 15.61 -28.97
CA SER A 227 10.63 15.12 -27.61
C SER A 227 10.09 16.08 -26.56
N LEU A 228 9.85 15.54 -25.35
CA LEU A 228 9.38 16.29 -24.19
C LEU A 228 10.17 15.87 -22.96
N LEU A 229 10.61 16.83 -22.16
CA LEU A 229 11.14 16.53 -20.82
C LEU A 229 9.97 16.36 -19.86
N ALA A 230 9.61 15.11 -19.58
CA ALA A 230 8.61 14.76 -18.57
C ALA A 230 9.22 14.88 -17.18
N LYS A 231 8.54 15.57 -16.27
CA LYS A 231 8.88 15.64 -14.84
C LYS A 231 7.82 14.90 -14.06
N ASN A 232 8.25 14.04 -13.16
CA ASN A 232 7.34 13.26 -12.34
C ASN A 232 6.53 14.17 -11.41
N THR A 233 5.22 13.96 -11.38
CA THR A 233 4.30 14.73 -10.53
C THR A 233 4.39 14.35 -9.06
N ASN A 234 5.07 13.25 -8.71
CA ASN A 234 5.31 12.88 -7.32
C ASN A 234 6.42 13.73 -6.70
N GLU A 235 6.04 14.79 -5.99
CA GLU A 235 6.95 15.72 -5.33
C GLU A 235 7.79 15.07 -4.20
N LEU A 236 7.39 13.88 -3.72
CA LEU A 236 8.14 13.17 -2.69
C LEU A 236 9.42 12.52 -3.24
N LEU A 237 9.47 12.28 -4.56
CA LEU A 237 10.68 11.79 -5.20
C LEU A 237 11.84 12.81 -5.05
N GLY A 238 12.83 12.44 -4.23
CA GLY A 238 13.99 13.28 -3.95
C GLY A 238 13.93 14.08 -2.66
N ARG A 239 12.84 13.97 -1.91
CA ARG A 239 12.77 14.42 -0.50
C ARG A 239 13.11 13.29 0.47
N TYR A 240 12.90 12.06 0.06
CA TYR A 240 13.22 10.84 0.82
C TYR A 240 14.14 9.98 -0.04
N GLU A 241 15.29 9.62 0.52
CA GLU A 241 16.26 8.69 -0.07
C GLU A 241 15.96 7.26 0.33
#